data_510faee8140ee0b2f96cbac660536e00
#
_entry.id   510faee8140ee0b2f96cbac660536e00
#
_cell.length_a   1.000
_cell.length_b   1.000
_cell.length_c   1.000
_cell.angle_alpha   90.00
_cell.angle_beta   90.00
_cell.angle_gamma   90.00
#
_symmetry.space_group_name_H-M   'P 1'
#
loop_
_entity.id
_entity.type
_entity.pdbx_description
1 polymer ?
#
loop_
_entity_poly.entity_id
_entity_poly.type
_entity_poly.pdbx_seq_one_letter_code
_entity_poly.pdbx_strand_id
1 'polypeptide(L)'
;MSTEIKKMYESATAAFKEVEFWPQDKVDEMVAAVGWAWQKEENAMAMAKLAVEESNIGVYEDKVAKIQSKTRGSLWQIRDIKTCGLVREDREKGLKIFYPVECSFL
;
A
#
# COMPACT_ATOMS: atom_id res chain seq x y z
N MET A 1 16.38 12.63 16.06
CA MET A 1 15.65 12.47 14.78
C MET A 1 15.86 13.74 13.95
N SER A 2 16.22 13.59 12.69
CA SER A 2 16.42 14.76 11.83
C SER A 2 15.10 15.53 11.64
N THR A 3 15.19 16.84 11.38
CA THR A 3 13.98 17.69 11.13
C THR A 3 13.18 17.20 9.95
N GLU A 4 13.83 16.63 8.94
CA GLU A 4 13.19 16.07 7.75
C GLU A 4 12.35 14.82 8.09
N ILE A 5 12.92 13.87 8.82
CA ILE A 5 12.22 12.67 9.26
C ILE A 5 11.04 13.03 10.16
N LYS A 6 11.22 14.01 11.06
CA LYS A 6 10.12 14.49 11.90
C LYS A 6 8.96 15.04 11.07
N LYS A 7 9.23 15.85 10.06
CA LYS A 7 8.19 16.36 9.14
C LYS A 7 7.48 15.24 8.38
N MET A 8 8.20 14.25 7.91
CA MET A 8 7.62 13.08 7.24
C MET A 8 6.69 12.32 8.17
N TYR A 9 7.13 12.08 9.41
CA TYR A 9 6.31 11.42 10.44
C TYR A 9 5.03 12.20 10.77
N GLU A 10 5.14 13.50 10.99
CA GLU A 10 3.99 14.36 11.29
C GLU A 10 2.99 14.40 10.14
N SER A 11 3.48 14.47 8.90
CA SER A 11 2.64 14.44 7.70
C SER A 11 1.92 13.09 7.54
N ALA A 12 2.64 11.99 7.71
CA ALA A 12 2.07 10.65 7.63
C ALA A 12 1.02 10.42 8.74
N THR A 13 1.32 10.87 9.96
CA THR A 13 0.38 10.77 11.09
C THR A 13 -0.89 11.58 10.86
N ALA A 14 -0.78 12.79 10.31
CA ALA A 14 -1.93 13.61 9.96
C ALA A 14 -2.81 12.95 8.88
N ALA A 15 -2.19 12.44 7.83
CA ALA A 15 -2.89 11.70 6.77
C ALA A 15 -3.58 10.43 7.30
N PHE A 16 -2.90 9.69 8.19
CA PHE A 16 -3.47 8.50 8.82
C PHE A 16 -4.75 8.82 9.62
N LYS A 17 -4.76 9.88 10.40
CA LYS A 17 -5.93 10.30 11.18
C LYS A 17 -7.17 10.58 10.32
N GLU A 18 -6.99 11.02 9.08
CA GLU A 18 -8.09 11.24 8.15
C GLU A 18 -8.72 9.94 7.64
N VAL A 19 -7.93 8.88 7.55
CA VAL A 19 -8.36 7.59 6.96
C VAL A 19 -8.62 6.50 7.99
N GLU A 20 -8.27 6.71 9.24
CA GLU A 20 -8.27 5.71 10.33
C GLU A 20 -9.58 4.93 10.44
N PHE A 21 -10.71 5.59 10.23
CA PHE A 21 -12.05 5.00 10.35
C PHE A 21 -12.77 4.85 9.00
N TRP A 22 -12.04 4.83 7.90
CA TRP A 22 -12.65 4.61 6.60
C TRP A 22 -13.24 3.21 6.49
N PRO A 23 -14.39 3.05 5.81
CA PRO A 23 -14.95 1.74 5.51
C PRO A 23 -14.09 0.99 4.49
N GLN A 24 -14.24 -0.33 4.46
CA GLN A 24 -13.43 -1.22 3.60
C GLN A 24 -13.49 -0.86 2.13
N ASP A 25 -14.65 -0.47 1.60
CA ASP A 25 -14.81 -0.07 0.20
C ASP A 25 -13.94 1.15 -0.17
N LYS A 26 -13.84 2.13 0.72
CA LYS A 26 -12.93 3.28 0.53
C LYS A 26 -11.45 2.90 0.62
N VAL A 27 -11.11 2.01 1.53
CA VAL A 27 -9.74 1.49 1.64
C VAL A 27 -9.37 0.71 0.38
N ASP A 28 -10.26 -0.12 -0.12
CA ASP A 28 -10.06 -0.89 -1.36
C ASP A 28 -9.88 0.03 -2.57
N GLU A 29 -10.67 1.09 -2.65
CA GLU A 29 -10.52 2.11 -3.70
C GLU A 29 -9.15 2.81 -3.63
N MET A 30 -8.71 3.18 -2.44
CA MET A 30 -7.39 3.77 -2.23
C MET A 30 -6.26 2.82 -2.61
N VAL A 31 -6.35 1.56 -2.20
CA VAL A 31 -5.36 0.52 -2.55
C VAL A 31 -5.31 0.30 -4.06
N ALA A 32 -6.47 0.23 -4.72
CA ALA A 32 -6.56 0.09 -6.16
C ALA A 32 -5.95 1.31 -6.88
N ALA A 33 -6.21 2.52 -6.40
CA ALA A 33 -5.64 3.74 -6.97
C ALA A 33 -4.12 3.80 -6.85
N VAL A 34 -3.57 3.44 -5.69
CA VAL A 34 -2.12 3.35 -5.47
C VAL A 34 -1.50 2.27 -6.36
N GLY A 35 -2.10 1.09 -6.41
CA GLY A 35 -1.62 0.00 -7.26
C GLY A 35 -1.67 0.35 -8.75
N TRP A 36 -2.72 1.04 -9.19
CA TRP A 36 -2.81 1.55 -10.56
C TRP A 36 -1.70 2.55 -10.89
N ALA A 37 -1.49 3.54 -10.02
CA ALA A 37 -0.43 4.52 -10.18
C ALA A 37 0.96 3.86 -10.25
N TRP A 38 1.19 2.81 -9.44
CA TRP A 38 2.44 2.07 -9.39
C TRP A 38 2.71 1.27 -10.67
N GLN A 39 1.68 0.62 -11.23
CA GLN A 39 1.83 -0.22 -12.43
C GLN A 39 1.68 0.53 -13.76
N LYS A 40 1.21 1.78 -13.73
CA LYS A 40 1.08 2.61 -14.92
C LYS A 40 2.43 2.68 -15.65
N GLU A 41 2.43 2.47 -16.97
CA GLU A 41 3.65 2.30 -17.76
C GLU A 41 4.69 3.42 -17.52
N GLU A 42 4.25 4.66 -17.58
CA GLU A 42 5.11 5.82 -17.35
C GLU A 42 5.80 5.78 -15.98
N ASN A 43 5.06 5.44 -14.94
CA ASN A 43 5.56 5.38 -13.56
C ASN A 43 6.47 4.16 -13.35
N ALA A 44 6.09 3.00 -13.89
CA ALA A 44 6.91 1.79 -13.83
C ALA A 44 8.26 1.99 -14.52
N MET A 45 8.26 2.65 -15.66
CA MET A 45 9.47 3.00 -16.41
C MET A 45 10.36 3.98 -15.61
N ALA A 46 9.79 5.03 -15.05
CA ALA A 46 10.53 6.00 -14.24
C ALA A 46 11.15 5.36 -13.00
N MET A 47 10.39 4.54 -12.28
CA MET A 47 10.88 3.83 -11.09
C MET A 47 11.95 2.79 -11.41
N ALA A 48 11.79 2.03 -12.50
CA ALA A 48 12.78 1.05 -12.94
C ALA A 48 14.10 1.72 -13.32
N LYS A 49 14.02 2.85 -14.04
CA LYS A 49 15.19 3.64 -14.41
C LYS A 49 15.94 4.13 -13.18
N LEU A 50 15.24 4.76 -12.24
CA LEU A 50 15.82 5.26 -11.00
C LEU A 50 16.47 4.12 -10.19
N ALA A 51 15.80 2.99 -10.07
CA ALA A 51 16.31 1.83 -9.34
C ALA A 51 17.62 1.28 -9.94
N VAL A 52 17.72 1.21 -11.26
CA VAL A 52 18.96 0.77 -11.92
C VAL A 52 20.08 1.80 -11.77
N GLU A 53 19.77 3.08 -11.95
CA GLU A 53 20.74 4.16 -11.83
C GLU A 53 21.33 4.27 -10.42
N GLU A 54 20.52 4.16 -9.39
CA GLU A 54 20.98 4.27 -8.00
C GLU A 54 21.68 3.01 -7.47
N SER A 55 21.22 1.84 -7.87
CA SER A 55 21.73 0.56 -7.31
C SER A 55 22.79 -0.12 -8.17
N ASN A 56 22.85 0.18 -9.47
CA ASN A 56 23.61 -0.57 -10.48
C ASN A 56 23.30 -2.08 -10.50
N ILE A 57 22.09 -2.47 -10.08
CA ILE A 57 21.65 -3.85 -9.96
C ILE A 57 20.45 -4.10 -10.86
N GLY A 58 20.56 -5.15 -11.68
CA GLY A 58 19.48 -5.65 -12.53
C GLY A 58 19.38 -4.96 -13.89
N VAL A 59 18.47 -5.46 -14.69
CA VAL A 59 18.20 -5.01 -16.05
C VAL A 59 16.93 -4.16 -16.06
N TYR A 60 16.96 -3.03 -16.74
CA TYR A 60 15.85 -2.06 -16.78
C TYR A 60 14.53 -2.69 -17.22
N GLU A 61 14.53 -3.42 -18.33
CA GLU A 61 13.34 -4.04 -18.90
C GLU A 61 12.70 -5.06 -17.95
N ASP A 62 13.53 -5.85 -17.28
CA ASP A 62 13.08 -6.82 -16.29
C ASP A 62 12.47 -6.14 -15.06
N LYS A 63 13.02 -4.98 -14.66
CA LYS A 63 12.45 -4.19 -13.55
C LYS A 63 11.10 -3.58 -13.91
N VAL A 64 10.92 -3.10 -15.12
CA VAL A 64 9.61 -2.61 -15.61
C VAL A 64 8.58 -3.73 -15.57
N ALA A 65 8.91 -4.88 -16.17
CA ALA A 65 8.04 -6.05 -16.20
C ALA A 65 7.71 -6.56 -14.78
N LYS A 66 8.70 -6.57 -13.89
CA LYS A 66 8.52 -6.94 -12.49
C LYS A 66 7.56 -6.00 -11.76
N ILE A 67 7.74 -4.68 -11.87
CA ILE A 67 6.87 -3.69 -11.23
C ILE A 67 5.43 -3.92 -11.66
N GLN A 68 5.18 -4.04 -12.95
CA GLN A 68 3.82 -4.21 -13.47
C GLN A 68 3.20 -5.56 -13.07
N SER A 69 3.91 -6.66 -13.27
CA SER A 69 3.37 -8.00 -13.02
C SER A 69 3.19 -8.31 -11.52
N LYS A 70 4.16 -7.91 -10.68
CA LYS A 70 4.08 -8.15 -9.24
C LYS A 70 3.03 -7.28 -8.57
N THR A 71 2.91 -6.03 -8.96
CA THR A 71 1.86 -5.14 -8.44
C THR A 71 0.47 -5.69 -8.80
N ARG A 72 0.27 -6.09 -10.06
CA ARG A 72 -1.00 -6.68 -10.50
C ARG A 72 -1.32 -7.97 -9.76
N GLY A 73 -0.34 -8.86 -9.61
CA GLY A 73 -0.49 -10.11 -8.88
C GLY A 73 -0.83 -9.90 -7.41
N SER A 74 -0.17 -8.96 -6.75
CA SER A 74 -0.45 -8.62 -5.35
C SER A 74 -1.85 -8.05 -5.16
N LEU A 75 -2.27 -7.12 -6.02
CA LEU A 75 -3.64 -6.55 -5.98
C LEU A 75 -4.70 -7.64 -6.17
N TRP A 76 -4.45 -8.57 -7.08
CA TRP A 76 -5.34 -9.71 -7.29
C TRP A 76 -5.47 -10.59 -6.06
N GLN A 77 -4.37 -10.88 -5.37
CA GLN A 77 -4.35 -11.72 -4.18
C GLN A 77 -5.06 -11.08 -2.98
N ILE A 78 -4.95 -9.77 -2.81
CA ILE A 78 -5.50 -9.06 -1.65
C ILE A 78 -6.89 -8.47 -1.86
N ARG A 79 -7.47 -8.54 -3.06
CA ARG A 79 -8.73 -7.86 -3.43
C ARG A 79 -9.92 -8.16 -2.53
N ASP A 80 -9.98 -9.36 -1.95
CA ASP A 80 -11.09 -9.82 -1.12
C ASP A 80 -10.75 -9.88 0.37
N ILE A 81 -9.57 -9.40 0.76
CA ILE A 81 -9.12 -9.42 2.14
C ILE A 81 -9.76 -8.29 2.93
N LYS A 82 -10.37 -8.64 4.06
CA LYS A 82 -10.90 -7.70 5.03
C LYS A 82 -9.76 -7.13 5.87
N THR A 83 -9.50 -5.84 5.78
CA THR A 83 -8.36 -5.18 6.44
C THR A 83 -8.76 -4.16 7.50
N CYS A 84 -10.01 -3.74 7.52
CA CYS A 84 -10.53 -2.77 8.49
C CYS A 84 -11.99 -3.05 8.84
N GLY A 85 -12.48 -2.42 9.88
CA GLY A 85 -13.82 -2.65 10.42
C GLY A 85 -13.93 -4.00 11.11
N LEU A 86 -15.08 -4.67 10.98
CA LEU A 86 -15.28 -6.01 11.53
C LEU A 86 -14.58 -7.04 10.66
N VAL A 87 -13.42 -7.50 11.11
CA VAL A 87 -12.58 -8.46 10.37
C VAL A 87 -12.95 -9.90 10.68
N ARG A 88 -13.31 -10.20 11.94
CA ARG A 88 -13.65 -11.55 12.37
C ARG A 88 -14.75 -11.52 13.44
N GLU A 89 -15.70 -12.44 13.32
CA GLU A 89 -16.74 -12.68 14.30
C GLU A 89 -16.72 -14.17 14.69
N ASP A 90 -16.64 -14.44 15.99
CA ASP A 90 -16.83 -15.77 16.59
C ASP A 90 -18.07 -15.74 17.46
N ARG A 91 -19.20 -16.23 16.93
CA ARG A 91 -20.49 -16.18 17.61
C ARG A 91 -20.58 -17.11 18.82
N GLU A 92 -19.87 -18.23 18.78
CA GLU A 92 -19.85 -19.18 19.90
C GLU A 92 -19.17 -18.59 21.12
N LYS A 93 -18.10 -17.81 20.91
CA LYS A 93 -17.34 -17.12 21.96
C LYS A 93 -17.84 -15.71 22.25
N GLY A 94 -18.80 -15.21 21.47
CA GLY A 94 -19.27 -13.84 21.57
C GLY A 94 -18.20 -12.80 21.23
N LEU A 95 -17.23 -13.15 20.39
CA LEU A 95 -16.06 -12.34 20.08
C LEU A 95 -16.21 -11.64 18.73
N LYS A 96 -15.96 -10.33 18.71
CA LYS A 96 -15.86 -9.54 17.50
C LYS A 96 -14.50 -8.83 17.45
N ILE A 97 -13.78 -8.98 16.34
CA ILE A 97 -12.48 -8.35 16.14
C ILE A 97 -12.63 -7.24 15.10
N PHE A 98 -12.37 -6.01 15.51
CA PHE A 98 -12.36 -4.82 14.68
C PHE A 98 -10.93 -4.32 14.51
N TYR A 99 -10.58 -3.92 13.28
CA TYR A 99 -9.34 -3.22 12.99
C TYR A 99 -9.63 -1.80 12.47
N PRO A 100 -8.91 -0.78 12.97
CA PRO A 100 -8.82 0.49 12.26
C PRO A 100 -8.01 0.29 10.98
N VAL A 101 -8.04 1.27 10.09
CA VAL A 101 -7.03 1.32 9.02
C VAL A 101 -5.67 1.47 9.68
N GLU A 102 -4.76 0.57 9.40
CA GLU A 102 -3.43 0.60 10.02
C GLU A 102 -2.45 1.43 9.20
N CYS A 103 -1.63 2.20 9.91
CA CYS A 103 -0.46 2.86 9.35
C CYS A 103 0.76 1.99 9.65
N SER A 104 1.31 1.33 8.64
CA SER A 104 2.56 0.62 8.78
C SER A 104 3.72 1.50 8.31
N PHE A 105 4.66 1.72 9.19
CA PHE A 105 5.96 2.27 8.84
C PHE A 105 6.87 1.11 8.42
N LEU A 106 7.06 0.98 7.15
CA LEU A 106 8.13 0.17 6.58
C LEU A 106 9.22 1.06 6.05
#